data_8894d4bb7c3613d124652b3731fd3031
#
_entry.id   8894d4bb7c3613d124652b3731fd3031
#
_cell.length_a   1.000
_cell.length_b   1.000
_cell.length_c   1.000
_cell.angle_alpha   90.00
_cell.angle_beta   90.00
_cell.angle_gamma   90.00
#
_symmetry.space_group_name_H-M   'P 1'
#
loop_
_entity.id
_entity.type
_entity.pdbx_description
1 polymer ?
#
loop_
_entity_poly.entity_id
_entity_poly.type
_entity_poly.pdbx_seq_one_letter_code
_entity_poly.pdbx_strand_id
1 'polypeptide(L)'
;KVRFVDLIENVTYNIEYDESGHQTMTVIESKDRSLQPRIDIVAQENGKEVVYPGYILPVRAMLVVRDGDEVVKGDILAKKPKEIGKTSDITGGLPRVAELFEARRPKDPAVISEIDGKVTFGKTEKGVREIIVTGIDGTTKKYKIPYGRYVLVNQGDEVRAGERLCEGPVAPQDILAVQDPRKVQEYLVNEIQEVYRLQGVRINDKHIEVIVRQMMQKVRIEDPGDTNLLEKDRVNRHELIEENNRIKDYVVIVNAGDSDWDEGDVVSKKEFAKFNRLLKEEGKNPAKARPARPAQFTEMLLGITRASLNTESFISAASFQETTRVLTDAAVAGKTDYLRGLKENVIMGRLI
;
A
#
# COMPACT_ATOMS: atom_id res chain seq x y z
N LYS A 1 27.55 -25.71 -14.00
CA LYS A 1 28.03 -26.29 -12.73
C LYS A 1 27.65 -25.39 -11.56
N VAL A 2 27.40 -26.03 -10.42
CA VAL A 2 27.11 -25.33 -9.16
C VAL A 2 28.43 -24.96 -8.47
N ARG A 3 28.50 -23.72 -7.93
CA ARG A 3 29.61 -23.28 -7.07
C ARG A 3 29.02 -22.70 -5.78
N PHE A 4 29.46 -23.23 -4.66
CA PHE A 4 29.11 -22.75 -3.35
C PHE A 4 29.94 -21.52 -2.98
N VAL A 5 29.29 -20.47 -2.51
CA VAL A 5 29.96 -19.26 -2.05
C VAL A 5 29.45 -18.94 -0.64
N ASP A 6 30.40 -18.72 0.29
CA ASP A 6 30.16 -18.49 1.71
C ASP A 6 29.37 -19.63 2.41
N LEU A 7 29.38 -20.83 1.80
CA LEU A 7 28.83 -22.06 2.38
C LEU A 7 29.96 -22.82 3.06
N ILE A 8 30.08 -22.66 4.37
CA ILE A 8 31.10 -23.28 5.22
C ILE A 8 30.42 -24.26 6.18
N GLU A 9 30.86 -25.51 6.20
CA GLU A 9 30.31 -26.53 7.08
C GLU A 9 30.45 -26.14 8.55
N ASN A 10 29.40 -26.39 9.34
CA ASN A 10 29.27 -26.01 10.76
C ASN A 10 29.30 -24.51 11.08
N VAL A 11 29.35 -23.63 10.04
CA VAL A 11 29.32 -22.19 10.21
C VAL A 11 28.08 -21.58 9.54
N THR A 12 27.84 -21.95 8.28
CA THR A 12 26.71 -21.45 7.49
C THR A 12 25.75 -22.55 7.07
N TYR A 13 26.18 -23.83 7.07
CA TYR A 13 25.29 -24.96 6.89
C TYR A 13 25.74 -26.14 7.76
N ASN A 14 24.78 -26.98 8.15
CA ASN A 14 25.01 -28.24 8.85
C ASN A 14 24.64 -29.42 7.96
N ILE A 15 25.30 -30.54 8.18
CA ILE A 15 24.98 -31.81 7.57
C ILE A 15 24.25 -32.64 8.62
N GLU A 16 23.02 -33.04 8.35
CA GLU A 16 22.22 -33.93 9.17
C GLU A 16 22.02 -35.25 8.41
N TYR A 17 22.12 -36.35 9.13
CA TYR A 17 21.86 -37.67 8.59
C TYR A 17 20.50 -38.17 9.08
N ASP A 18 19.62 -38.48 8.15
CA ASP A 18 18.34 -39.10 8.44
C ASP A 18 18.50 -40.54 8.92
N GLU A 19 17.50 -41.12 9.60
CA GLU A 19 17.49 -42.54 10.04
C GLU A 19 17.73 -43.51 8.90
N SER A 20 17.46 -43.09 7.66
CA SER A 20 17.71 -43.85 6.43
C SER A 20 19.12 -43.68 5.85
N GLY A 21 20.00 -42.93 6.51
CA GLY A 21 21.36 -42.62 6.06
C GLY A 21 21.47 -41.59 4.91
N HIS A 22 20.37 -40.90 4.58
CA HIS A 22 20.42 -39.81 3.61
C HIS A 22 21.00 -38.55 4.26
N GLN A 23 21.95 -37.93 3.56
CA GLN A 23 22.62 -36.71 3.96
C GLN A 23 21.78 -35.50 3.55
N THR A 24 21.33 -34.69 4.51
CA THR A 24 20.62 -33.46 4.28
C THR A 24 21.49 -32.28 4.71
N MET A 25 21.75 -31.37 3.81
CA MET A 25 22.50 -30.14 4.09
C MET A 25 21.51 -29.00 4.36
N THR A 26 21.53 -28.47 5.58
CA THR A 26 20.60 -27.38 6.01
C THR A 26 21.38 -26.13 6.31
N VAL A 27 20.96 -25.00 5.71
CA VAL A 27 21.55 -23.69 5.97
C VAL A 27 21.19 -23.23 7.36
N ILE A 28 22.18 -22.83 8.16
CA ILE A 28 22.02 -22.31 9.52
C ILE A 28 22.34 -20.81 9.58
N GLU A 29 21.87 -20.17 10.64
CA GLU A 29 22.19 -18.78 10.88
C GLU A 29 23.66 -18.64 11.31
N SER A 30 24.47 -17.94 10.52
CA SER A 30 25.87 -17.67 10.86
C SER A 30 26.01 -16.62 11.92
N LYS A 31 26.93 -16.84 12.87
CA LYS A 31 27.34 -15.81 13.84
C LYS A 31 28.12 -14.68 13.17
N ASP A 32 28.81 -14.97 12.08
CA ASP A 32 29.49 -13.97 11.27
C ASP A 32 28.56 -13.38 10.21
N ARG A 33 28.18 -12.15 10.44
CA ARG A 33 27.24 -11.39 9.58
C ARG A 33 27.84 -10.94 8.24
N SER A 34 29.12 -11.15 8.01
CA SER A 34 29.78 -10.86 6.75
C SER A 34 29.56 -11.97 5.70
N LEU A 35 29.29 -13.19 6.15
CA LEU A 35 29.07 -14.36 5.29
C LEU A 35 27.65 -14.35 4.71
N GLN A 36 27.55 -14.54 3.40
CA GLN A 36 26.27 -14.62 2.68
C GLN A 36 26.19 -15.93 1.89
N PRO A 37 25.59 -16.98 2.47
CA PRO A 37 25.45 -18.26 1.79
C PRO A 37 24.70 -18.09 0.46
N ARG A 38 25.33 -18.46 -0.65
CA ARG A 38 24.73 -18.41 -1.97
C ARG A 38 25.24 -19.52 -2.88
N ILE A 39 24.45 -19.85 -3.89
CA ILE A 39 24.80 -20.77 -4.95
C ILE A 39 25.00 -19.99 -6.24
N ASP A 40 26.19 -19.99 -6.78
CA ASP A 40 26.51 -19.45 -8.11
C ASP A 40 26.43 -20.55 -9.15
N ILE A 41 25.89 -20.24 -10.33
CA ILE A 41 25.89 -21.15 -11.47
C ILE A 41 26.97 -20.71 -12.44
N VAL A 42 27.89 -21.61 -12.74
CA VAL A 42 29.02 -21.40 -13.63
C VAL A 42 28.80 -22.16 -14.92
N ALA A 43 28.78 -21.49 -16.05
CA ALA A 43 28.75 -22.11 -17.37
C ALA A 43 30.09 -21.85 -18.12
N GLN A 44 30.47 -22.77 -18.97
CA GLN A 44 31.58 -22.56 -19.93
C GLN A 44 30.99 -22.12 -21.26
N GLU A 45 31.15 -20.84 -21.62
CA GLU A 45 30.79 -20.32 -22.92
C GLU A 45 32.05 -19.86 -23.66
N ASN A 46 32.27 -20.39 -24.86
CA ASN A 46 33.42 -20.03 -25.70
C ASN A 46 34.79 -20.15 -25.01
N GLY A 47 34.97 -21.15 -24.13
CA GLY A 47 36.22 -21.37 -23.41
C GLY A 47 36.49 -20.39 -22.25
N LYS A 48 35.53 -19.55 -21.91
CA LYS A 48 35.58 -18.68 -20.72
C LYS A 48 34.53 -19.12 -19.71
N GLU A 49 34.89 -19.07 -18.44
CA GLU A 49 33.92 -19.22 -17.34
C GLU A 49 33.02 -17.98 -17.27
N VAL A 50 31.70 -18.19 -17.42
CA VAL A 50 30.68 -17.17 -17.17
C VAL A 50 29.97 -17.55 -15.88
N VAL A 51 30.05 -16.66 -14.90
CA VAL A 51 29.34 -16.81 -13.61
C VAL A 51 28.03 -16.08 -13.71
N TYR A 52 26.93 -16.83 -13.63
CA TYR A 52 25.58 -16.24 -13.55
C TYR A 52 25.31 -15.70 -12.13
N PRO A 53 24.40 -14.71 -11.99
CA PRO A 53 24.05 -14.17 -10.68
C PRO A 53 23.67 -15.26 -9.68
N GLY A 54 24.29 -15.22 -8.50
CA GLY A 54 24.10 -16.24 -7.49
C GLY A 54 22.76 -16.16 -6.77
N TYR A 55 22.21 -17.32 -6.44
CA TYR A 55 20.99 -17.44 -5.64
C TYR A 55 21.33 -17.44 -4.14
N ILE A 56 20.84 -16.42 -3.43
CA ILE A 56 21.04 -16.29 -1.98
C ILE A 56 20.15 -17.30 -1.26
N LEU A 57 20.74 -18.03 -0.33
CA LEU A 57 20.05 -19.06 0.41
C LEU A 57 19.46 -18.52 1.73
N PRO A 58 18.18 -18.77 2.00
CA PRO A 58 17.59 -18.44 3.29
C PRO A 58 18.07 -19.40 4.37
N VAL A 59 18.05 -18.95 5.62
CA VAL A 59 18.24 -19.82 6.78
C VAL A 59 17.18 -20.92 6.77
N ARG A 60 17.58 -22.15 7.12
CA ARG A 60 16.79 -23.40 7.06
C ARG A 60 16.47 -23.89 5.66
N ALA A 61 17.11 -23.37 4.62
CA ALA A 61 17.02 -23.97 3.30
C ALA A 61 17.75 -25.32 3.31
N MET A 62 17.11 -26.32 2.76
CA MET A 62 17.71 -27.65 2.51
C MET A 62 18.33 -27.62 1.13
N LEU A 63 19.62 -27.85 1.04
CA LEU A 63 20.35 -27.95 -0.23
C LEU A 63 20.07 -29.32 -0.87
N VAL A 64 19.73 -29.31 -2.15
CA VAL A 64 19.48 -30.51 -2.94
C VAL A 64 20.71 -30.87 -3.79
N VAL A 65 21.55 -29.88 -4.09
CA VAL A 65 22.74 -29.99 -4.92
C VAL A 65 24.02 -29.88 -4.09
N ARG A 66 25.12 -30.42 -4.61
CA ARG A 66 26.45 -30.31 -4.02
C ARG A 66 27.32 -29.36 -4.83
N ASP A 67 28.41 -28.92 -4.22
CA ASP A 67 29.40 -28.11 -4.92
C ASP A 67 30.02 -28.90 -6.10
N GLY A 68 30.01 -28.28 -7.27
CA GLY A 68 30.50 -28.91 -8.52
C GLY A 68 29.47 -29.70 -9.33
N ASP A 69 28.27 -29.94 -8.81
CA ASP A 69 27.22 -30.67 -9.52
C ASP A 69 26.84 -29.98 -10.85
N GLU A 70 26.52 -30.80 -11.84
CA GLU A 70 26.00 -30.29 -13.12
C GLU A 70 24.48 -30.17 -13.03
N VAL A 71 23.96 -28.99 -13.32
CA VAL A 71 22.52 -28.68 -13.27
C VAL A 71 22.04 -28.19 -14.61
N VAL A 72 20.80 -28.52 -14.93
CA VAL A 72 20.09 -28.00 -16.11
C VAL A 72 18.99 -27.04 -15.72
N LYS A 73 18.49 -26.28 -16.69
CA LYS A 73 17.40 -25.34 -16.46
C LYS A 73 16.14 -26.06 -15.96
N GLY A 74 15.68 -25.69 -14.78
CA GLY A 74 14.52 -26.28 -14.10
C GLY A 74 14.85 -27.16 -12.90
N ASP A 75 16.14 -27.49 -12.67
CA ASP A 75 16.56 -28.28 -11.51
C ASP A 75 16.39 -27.52 -10.20
N ILE A 76 16.02 -28.24 -9.16
CA ILE A 76 15.83 -27.68 -7.82
C ILE A 76 17.17 -27.61 -7.11
N LEU A 77 17.65 -26.39 -6.83
CA LEU A 77 18.91 -26.16 -6.13
C LEU A 77 18.76 -26.28 -4.60
N ALA A 78 17.68 -25.72 -4.06
CA ALA A 78 17.38 -25.76 -2.63
C ALA A 78 15.88 -25.80 -2.40
N LYS A 79 15.48 -26.36 -1.25
CA LYS A 79 14.08 -26.40 -0.80
C LYS A 79 13.98 -25.64 0.52
N LYS A 80 13.05 -24.68 0.63
CA LYS A 80 12.71 -24.08 1.91
C LYS A 80 11.49 -24.82 2.46
N PRO A 81 11.58 -25.50 3.62
CA PRO A 81 10.39 -26.07 4.24
C PRO A 81 9.42 -24.94 4.54
N LYS A 82 8.14 -25.12 4.14
CA LYS A 82 7.08 -24.22 4.60
C LYS A 82 7.00 -24.39 6.11
N GLU A 83 7.36 -23.36 6.85
CA GLU A 83 7.15 -23.34 8.30
C GLU A 83 5.63 -23.34 8.56
N ILE A 84 5.06 -24.52 8.67
CA ILE A 84 3.78 -24.73 9.35
C ILE A 84 4.12 -24.76 10.85
N GLY A 85 4.75 -23.73 11.34
CA GLY A 85 5.30 -23.68 12.68
C GLY A 85 4.44 -22.83 13.60
N LYS A 86 4.26 -23.29 14.82
CA LYS A 86 3.53 -22.70 15.94
C LYS A 86 3.82 -21.21 16.21
N THR A 87 4.89 -20.63 15.70
CA THR A 87 5.24 -19.21 15.83
C THR A 87 4.57 -18.32 14.77
N SER A 88 4.28 -18.83 13.56
CA SER A 88 3.45 -18.14 12.56
C SER A 88 1.99 -18.05 13.01
N ASP A 89 1.54 -19.03 13.80
CA ASP A 89 0.16 -19.14 14.31
C ASP A 89 -0.16 -18.07 15.38
N ILE A 90 0.84 -17.60 16.12
CA ILE A 90 0.65 -16.59 17.19
C ILE A 90 0.60 -15.16 16.61
N THR A 91 1.31 -14.89 15.52
CA THR A 91 1.34 -13.56 14.86
C THR A 91 0.48 -13.49 13.61
N GLY A 92 0.02 -14.62 13.07
CA GLY A 92 -0.73 -14.74 11.81
C GLY A 92 -2.22 -15.05 11.96
N GLY A 93 -2.71 -15.33 13.17
CA GLY A 93 -4.11 -15.69 13.42
C GLY A 93 -5.07 -14.49 13.54
N LEU A 94 -6.11 -14.61 14.39
CA LEU A 94 -7.09 -13.55 14.63
C LEU A 94 -6.48 -12.16 14.94
N PRO A 95 -5.35 -12.03 15.66
CA PRO A 95 -4.70 -10.73 15.85
C PRO A 95 -4.31 -10.05 14.54
N ARG A 96 -3.91 -10.81 13.52
CA ARG A 96 -3.59 -10.24 12.19
C ARG A 96 -4.83 -9.67 11.50
N VAL A 97 -5.97 -10.30 11.63
CA VAL A 97 -7.24 -9.77 11.11
C VAL A 97 -7.58 -8.44 11.76
N ALA A 98 -7.42 -8.33 13.08
CA ALA A 98 -7.63 -7.09 13.81
C ALA A 98 -6.66 -5.98 13.35
N GLU A 99 -5.38 -6.29 13.12
CA GLU A 99 -4.39 -5.35 12.58
C GLU A 99 -4.79 -4.85 11.19
N LEU A 100 -5.26 -5.75 10.31
CA LEU A 100 -5.68 -5.39 8.96
C LEU A 100 -6.92 -4.49 8.97
N PHE A 101 -7.94 -4.80 9.77
CA PHE A 101 -9.12 -3.97 9.90
C PHE A 101 -8.85 -2.62 10.57
N GLU A 102 -7.90 -2.56 11.50
CA GLU A 102 -7.46 -1.27 12.08
C GLU A 102 -6.44 -0.52 11.21
N ALA A 103 -6.08 -1.09 10.06
CA ALA A 103 -5.06 -0.55 9.16
C ALA A 103 -3.76 -0.19 9.93
N ARG A 104 -3.37 -1.03 10.88
CA ARG A 104 -2.14 -0.82 11.66
C ARG A 104 -0.93 -1.18 10.82
N ARG A 105 0.14 -0.41 10.98
CA ARG A 105 1.42 -0.76 10.36
C ARG A 105 2.02 -1.95 11.10
N PRO A 106 2.40 -3.05 10.39
CA PRO A 106 3.06 -4.18 11.02
C PRO A 106 4.35 -3.76 11.72
N LYS A 107 4.75 -4.48 12.78
CA LYS A 107 6.04 -4.21 13.47
C LYS A 107 7.23 -4.33 12.54
N ASP A 108 7.16 -5.30 11.64
CA ASP A 108 8.21 -5.66 10.70
C ASP A 108 7.68 -5.71 9.25
N PRO A 109 7.35 -4.55 8.63
CA PRO A 109 6.78 -4.53 7.30
C PRO A 109 7.78 -5.01 6.25
N ALA A 110 7.27 -5.70 5.22
CA ALA A 110 8.04 -5.95 4.01
C ALA A 110 8.35 -4.62 3.32
N VAL A 111 9.54 -4.53 2.73
CA VAL A 111 9.89 -3.42 1.85
C VAL A 111 9.34 -3.73 0.47
N ILE A 112 8.60 -2.80 -0.12
CA ILE A 112 8.06 -2.89 -1.48
C ILE A 112 8.79 -1.94 -2.41
N SER A 113 8.82 -2.25 -3.71
CA SER A 113 9.35 -1.34 -4.73
C SER A 113 8.35 -0.22 -4.99
N GLU A 114 8.80 1.02 -5.03
CA GLU A 114 7.96 2.17 -5.37
C GLU A 114 7.94 2.48 -6.87
N ILE A 115 8.89 1.91 -7.63
CA ILE A 115 9.05 2.12 -9.07
C ILE A 115 9.20 0.79 -9.79
N ASP A 116 8.82 0.78 -11.07
CA ASP A 116 9.14 -0.32 -11.97
C ASP A 116 10.60 -0.23 -12.38
N GLY A 117 11.32 -1.34 -12.34
CA GLY A 117 12.71 -1.29 -12.75
C GLY A 117 13.52 -2.56 -12.49
N LYS A 118 14.80 -2.48 -12.80
CA LYS A 118 15.75 -3.57 -12.64
C LYS A 118 16.47 -3.47 -11.30
N VAL A 119 16.53 -4.59 -10.60
CA VAL A 119 17.16 -4.72 -9.29
C VAL A 119 18.68 -4.83 -9.41
N THR A 120 19.40 -4.06 -8.62
CA THR A 120 20.85 -4.19 -8.41
C THR A 120 21.14 -4.15 -6.90
N PHE A 121 22.06 -4.99 -6.45
CA PHE A 121 22.49 -4.96 -5.05
C PHE A 121 23.57 -3.92 -4.84
N GLY A 122 23.36 -3.05 -3.86
CA GLY A 122 24.35 -2.10 -3.38
C GLY A 122 25.29 -2.68 -2.32
N LYS A 123 26.02 -1.81 -1.65
CA LYS A 123 26.94 -2.20 -0.56
C LYS A 123 26.17 -2.65 0.68
N THR A 124 26.69 -3.67 1.35
CA THR A 124 26.18 -4.07 2.67
C THR A 124 26.99 -3.31 3.73
N GLU A 125 26.36 -2.40 4.43
CA GLU A 125 26.99 -1.64 5.52
C GLU A 125 26.32 -1.93 6.85
N LYS A 126 27.08 -2.28 7.87
CA LYS A 126 26.62 -2.52 9.26
C LYS A 126 25.42 -3.49 9.36
N GLY A 127 25.39 -4.53 8.51
CA GLY A 127 24.31 -5.52 8.50
C GLY A 127 23.03 -5.05 7.80
N VAL A 128 23.02 -3.91 7.14
CA VAL A 128 21.91 -3.45 6.29
C VAL A 128 22.29 -3.65 4.83
N ARG A 129 21.46 -4.38 4.09
CA ARG A 129 21.64 -4.58 2.65
C ARG A 129 20.94 -3.46 1.89
N GLU A 130 21.65 -2.81 0.98
CA GLU A 130 21.07 -1.83 0.06
C GLU A 130 20.62 -2.54 -1.23
N ILE A 131 19.36 -2.35 -1.60
CA ILE A 131 18.81 -2.75 -2.90
C ILE A 131 18.52 -1.48 -3.68
N ILE A 132 19.02 -1.43 -4.90
CA ILE A 132 18.83 -0.29 -5.81
C ILE A 132 17.92 -0.78 -6.94
N VAL A 133 16.79 -0.12 -7.11
CA VAL A 133 15.91 -0.34 -8.26
C VAL A 133 16.10 0.81 -9.23
N THR A 134 16.44 0.49 -10.48
CA THR A 134 16.67 1.46 -11.56
C THR A 134 15.53 1.32 -12.55
N GLY A 135 14.73 2.38 -12.68
CA GLY A 135 13.64 2.47 -13.65
C GLY A 135 14.13 2.64 -15.08
N ILE A 136 13.24 2.40 -16.02
CA ILE A 136 13.50 2.60 -17.47
C ILE A 136 13.88 4.07 -17.75
N ASP A 137 13.31 5.01 -16.99
CA ASP A 137 13.57 6.46 -17.10
C ASP A 137 14.89 6.91 -16.48
N GLY A 138 15.72 5.97 -16.00
CA GLY A 138 16.97 6.26 -15.30
C GLY A 138 16.80 6.70 -13.84
N THR A 139 15.57 6.75 -13.33
CA THR A 139 15.29 7.03 -11.92
C THR A 139 15.82 5.89 -11.07
N THR A 140 16.55 6.19 -10.01
CA THR A 140 17.08 5.19 -9.09
C THR A 140 16.50 5.40 -7.70
N LYS A 141 15.95 4.35 -7.10
CA LYS A 141 15.54 4.33 -5.70
C LYS A 141 16.33 3.30 -4.90
N LYS A 142 16.73 3.67 -3.71
CA LYS A 142 17.54 2.85 -2.81
C LYS A 142 16.69 2.39 -1.63
N TYR A 143 16.65 1.08 -1.41
CA TYR A 143 15.91 0.45 -0.32
C TYR A 143 16.88 -0.22 0.62
N LYS A 144 16.68 0.00 1.92
CA LYS A 144 17.51 -0.58 2.98
C LYS A 144 16.76 -1.73 3.63
N ILE A 145 17.32 -2.94 3.51
CA ILE A 145 16.76 -4.14 4.12
C ILE A 145 17.62 -4.51 5.34
N PRO A 146 17.01 -4.58 6.55
CA PRO A 146 17.72 -5.00 7.75
C PRO A 146 18.28 -6.42 7.61
N TYR A 147 19.37 -6.69 8.30
CA TYR A 147 19.95 -8.04 8.40
C TYR A 147 18.92 -9.01 9.01
N GLY A 148 18.96 -10.27 8.55
CA GLY A 148 18.06 -11.33 9.02
C GLY A 148 16.75 -11.44 8.24
N ARG A 149 16.49 -10.52 7.30
CA ARG A 149 15.34 -10.64 6.38
C ARG A 149 15.74 -11.31 5.09
N TYR A 150 14.90 -12.24 4.67
CA TYR A 150 15.09 -12.88 3.38
C TYR A 150 14.72 -11.93 2.26
N VAL A 151 15.63 -11.76 1.30
CA VAL A 151 15.41 -10.98 0.09
C VAL A 151 14.77 -11.89 -0.96
N LEU A 152 13.63 -11.47 -1.51
CA LEU A 152 12.85 -12.26 -2.47
C LEU A 152 13.34 -12.08 -3.91
N VAL A 153 14.07 -11.01 -4.18
CA VAL A 153 14.53 -10.63 -5.52
C VAL A 153 16.02 -10.91 -5.68
N ASN A 154 16.44 -11.22 -6.90
CA ASN A 154 17.84 -11.44 -7.25
C ASN A 154 18.40 -10.26 -8.04
N GLN A 155 19.73 -10.22 -8.16
CA GLN A 155 20.38 -9.20 -8.97
C GLN A 155 20.01 -9.37 -10.44
N GLY A 156 19.49 -8.32 -11.03
CA GLY A 156 19.09 -8.29 -12.43
C GLY A 156 17.61 -8.61 -12.67
N ASP A 157 16.85 -8.97 -11.62
CA ASP A 157 15.41 -9.19 -11.74
C ASP A 157 14.69 -7.88 -12.08
N GLU A 158 13.62 -7.99 -12.85
CA GLU A 158 12.69 -6.88 -13.12
C GLU A 158 11.55 -6.93 -12.11
N VAL A 159 11.37 -5.85 -11.37
CA VAL A 159 10.31 -5.70 -10.36
C VAL A 159 9.33 -4.61 -10.77
N ARG A 160 8.07 -4.81 -10.40
CA ARG A 160 7.01 -3.82 -10.59
C ARG A 160 6.77 -3.01 -9.33
N ALA A 161 6.24 -1.81 -9.50
CA ALA A 161 5.80 -0.98 -8.39
C ALA A 161 4.79 -1.73 -7.51
N GLY A 162 5.06 -1.78 -6.19
CA GLY A 162 4.30 -2.55 -5.21
C GLY A 162 4.73 -4.00 -5.02
N GLU A 163 5.72 -4.49 -5.74
CA GLU A 163 6.27 -5.84 -5.54
C GLU A 163 7.18 -5.90 -4.31
N ARG A 164 7.11 -7.02 -3.59
CA ARG A 164 7.88 -7.22 -2.35
C ARG A 164 9.34 -7.51 -2.64
N LEU A 165 10.24 -6.73 -2.07
CA LEU A 165 11.69 -6.94 -2.16
C LEU A 165 12.21 -7.88 -1.07
N CYS A 166 11.52 -7.96 0.06
CA CYS A 166 11.87 -8.86 1.17
C CYS A 166 10.64 -9.56 1.77
N GLU A 167 10.88 -10.61 2.53
CA GLU A 167 9.85 -11.35 3.26
C GLU A 167 9.25 -10.50 4.38
N GLY A 168 7.95 -10.64 4.60
CA GLY A 168 7.20 -9.95 5.65
C GLY A 168 5.80 -9.54 5.20
N PRO A 169 4.95 -9.13 6.14
CA PRO A 169 3.63 -8.57 5.84
C PRO A 169 3.79 -7.19 5.21
N VAL A 170 3.03 -6.92 4.15
CA VAL A 170 3.02 -5.58 3.53
C VAL A 170 2.13 -4.65 4.34
N ALA A 171 2.54 -3.40 4.51
CA ALA A 171 1.69 -2.39 5.10
C ALA A 171 0.69 -1.87 4.05
N PRO A 172 -0.63 -1.92 4.33
CA PRO A 172 -1.65 -1.48 3.36
C PRO A 172 -1.47 -0.02 2.91
N GLN A 173 -0.91 0.84 3.78
CA GLN A 173 -0.61 2.23 3.46
C GLN A 173 0.47 2.37 2.39
N ASP A 174 1.47 1.50 2.40
CA ASP A 174 2.56 1.54 1.43
C ASP A 174 2.02 1.11 0.04
N ILE A 175 1.11 0.13 0.01
CA ILE A 175 0.41 -0.25 -1.23
C ILE A 175 -0.42 0.93 -1.76
N LEU A 176 -1.15 1.64 -0.88
CA LEU A 176 -1.97 2.79 -1.27
C LEU A 176 -1.13 3.94 -1.83
N ALA A 177 0.08 4.13 -1.31
CA ALA A 177 0.99 5.18 -1.77
C ALA A 177 1.60 4.90 -3.16
N VAL A 178 1.72 3.62 -3.53
CA VAL A 178 2.42 3.18 -4.75
C VAL A 178 1.47 2.72 -5.84
N GLN A 179 0.36 2.09 -5.45
CA GLN A 179 -0.59 1.45 -6.36
C GLN A 179 -1.99 2.06 -6.24
N ASP A 180 -2.89 1.57 -7.09
CA ASP A 180 -4.29 1.97 -7.09
C ASP A 180 -5.04 1.53 -5.82
N PRO A 181 -6.07 2.31 -5.38
CA PRO A 181 -6.94 1.94 -4.25
C PRO A 181 -7.58 0.55 -4.39
N ARG A 182 -7.86 0.11 -5.62
CA ARG A 182 -8.41 -1.23 -5.89
C ARG A 182 -7.46 -2.35 -5.46
N LYS A 183 -6.15 -2.15 -5.64
CA LYS A 183 -5.14 -3.14 -5.22
C LYS A 183 -5.07 -3.28 -3.71
N VAL A 184 -5.26 -2.20 -2.98
CA VAL A 184 -5.37 -2.22 -1.51
C VAL A 184 -6.59 -3.00 -1.06
N GLN A 185 -7.74 -2.79 -1.72
CA GLN A 185 -8.98 -3.53 -1.43
C GLN A 185 -8.79 -5.03 -1.67
N GLU A 186 -8.25 -5.39 -2.84
CA GLU A 186 -7.94 -6.78 -3.19
C GLU A 186 -6.97 -7.42 -2.17
N TYR A 187 -5.90 -6.72 -1.81
CA TYR A 187 -4.93 -7.17 -0.83
C TYR A 187 -5.58 -7.44 0.54
N LEU A 188 -6.37 -6.48 1.05
CA LEU A 188 -7.04 -6.63 2.35
C LEU A 188 -8.01 -7.81 2.38
N VAL A 189 -8.83 -7.97 1.33
CA VAL A 189 -9.78 -9.10 1.23
C VAL A 189 -9.03 -10.42 1.20
N ASN A 190 -7.96 -10.54 0.38
CA ASN A 190 -7.20 -11.77 0.24
C ASN A 190 -6.47 -12.14 1.54
N GLU A 191 -5.78 -11.20 2.19
CA GLU A 191 -5.07 -11.44 3.45
C GLU A 191 -6.04 -11.88 4.58
N ILE A 192 -7.18 -11.22 4.70
CA ILE A 192 -8.18 -11.58 5.72
C ILE A 192 -8.76 -12.96 5.43
N GLN A 193 -9.10 -13.25 4.19
CA GLN A 193 -9.61 -14.55 3.78
C GLN A 193 -8.58 -15.66 3.99
N GLU A 194 -7.30 -15.39 3.72
CA GLU A 194 -6.24 -16.37 3.96
C GLU A 194 -6.18 -16.77 5.43
N VAL A 195 -6.24 -15.81 6.36
CA VAL A 195 -6.25 -16.09 7.79
C VAL A 195 -7.45 -16.95 8.19
N TYR A 196 -8.65 -16.64 7.71
CA TYR A 196 -9.85 -17.43 8.02
C TYR A 196 -9.81 -18.83 7.39
N ARG A 197 -9.30 -18.96 6.16
CA ARG A 197 -9.13 -20.27 5.50
C ARG A 197 -8.14 -21.17 6.24
N LEU A 198 -7.05 -20.62 6.74
CA LEU A 198 -6.08 -21.37 7.56
C LEU A 198 -6.70 -21.92 8.85
N GLN A 199 -7.73 -21.25 9.38
CA GLN A 199 -8.49 -21.70 10.54
C GLN A 199 -9.71 -22.58 10.19
N GLY A 200 -9.86 -22.93 8.91
CA GLY A 200 -10.98 -23.77 8.44
C GLY A 200 -12.32 -23.04 8.33
N VAL A 201 -12.36 -21.71 8.54
CA VAL A 201 -13.57 -20.90 8.46
C VAL A 201 -13.76 -20.38 7.03
N ARG A 202 -14.97 -20.58 6.49
CA ARG A 202 -15.35 -20.05 5.17
C ARG A 202 -16.30 -18.87 5.35
N ILE A 203 -15.88 -17.70 4.88
CA ILE A 203 -16.65 -16.46 4.88
C ILE A 203 -16.81 -15.98 3.44
N ASN A 204 -17.98 -15.45 3.09
CA ASN A 204 -18.16 -14.85 1.77
C ASN A 204 -17.41 -13.52 1.72
N ASP A 205 -16.70 -13.27 0.61
CA ASP A 205 -15.89 -12.06 0.38
C ASP A 205 -16.70 -10.78 0.55
N LYS A 206 -18.00 -10.80 0.21
CA LYS A 206 -18.92 -9.66 0.34
C LYS A 206 -18.96 -9.05 1.74
N HIS A 207 -18.85 -9.86 2.79
CA HIS A 207 -18.85 -9.36 4.17
C HIS A 207 -17.60 -8.53 4.48
N ILE A 208 -16.45 -8.93 3.92
CA ILE A 208 -15.17 -8.22 4.08
C ILE A 208 -15.13 -6.99 3.16
N GLU A 209 -15.58 -7.13 1.91
CA GLU A 209 -15.63 -6.05 0.94
C GLU A 209 -16.43 -4.85 1.42
N VAL A 210 -17.58 -5.07 2.08
CA VAL A 210 -18.39 -3.98 2.64
C VAL A 210 -17.62 -3.19 3.70
N ILE A 211 -16.86 -3.89 4.57
CA ILE A 211 -16.06 -3.27 5.61
C ILE A 211 -14.90 -2.48 4.98
N VAL A 212 -14.18 -3.09 4.05
CA VAL A 212 -13.05 -2.45 3.35
C VAL A 212 -13.51 -1.22 2.56
N ARG A 213 -14.68 -1.27 1.90
CA ARG A 213 -15.28 -0.11 1.25
C ARG A 213 -15.49 1.03 2.23
N GLN A 214 -15.97 0.76 3.44
CA GLN A 214 -16.19 1.77 4.47
C GLN A 214 -14.88 2.36 4.99
N MET A 215 -13.82 1.54 5.08
CA MET A 215 -12.46 2.00 5.47
C MET A 215 -11.85 2.97 4.46
N MET A 216 -12.26 2.91 3.18
CA MET A 216 -11.74 3.74 2.08
C MET A 216 -12.77 4.78 1.58
N GLN A 217 -13.79 5.08 2.35
CA GLN A 217 -14.84 6.02 1.96
C GLN A 217 -14.38 7.48 1.99
N LYS A 218 -13.44 7.81 2.88
CA LYS A 218 -12.94 9.17 3.08
C LYS A 218 -11.69 9.43 2.25
N VAL A 219 -11.57 10.67 1.77
CA VAL A 219 -10.41 11.20 1.07
C VAL A 219 -9.92 12.46 1.78
N ARG A 220 -8.64 12.78 1.63
CA ARG A 220 -8.04 14.01 2.16
C ARG A 220 -7.84 15.00 1.03
N ILE A 221 -8.31 16.22 1.24
CA ILE A 221 -8.09 17.31 0.30
C ILE A 221 -6.64 17.80 0.42
N GLU A 222 -5.92 17.79 -0.70
CA GLU A 222 -4.57 18.36 -0.79
C GLU A 222 -4.61 19.83 -1.26
N ASP A 223 -5.32 20.08 -2.35
CA ASP A 223 -5.56 21.42 -2.89
C ASP A 223 -7.06 21.59 -3.12
N PRO A 224 -7.75 22.49 -2.41
CA PRO A 224 -9.18 22.72 -2.60
C PRO A 224 -9.51 23.34 -3.95
N GLY A 225 -8.53 23.89 -4.67
CA GLY A 225 -8.78 24.61 -5.91
C GLY A 225 -9.78 25.77 -5.70
N ASP A 226 -10.79 25.84 -6.56
CA ASP A 226 -11.85 26.85 -6.49
C ASP A 226 -13.15 26.29 -5.87
N THR A 227 -13.08 25.16 -5.14
CA THR A 227 -14.21 24.54 -4.44
C THR A 227 -14.40 25.16 -3.04
N ASN A 228 -15.55 24.88 -2.41
CA ASN A 228 -15.82 25.31 -1.03
C ASN A 228 -15.19 24.40 0.04
N LEU A 229 -14.32 23.47 -0.37
CA LEU A 229 -13.65 22.54 0.53
C LEU A 229 -12.44 23.20 1.20
N LEU A 230 -12.05 22.66 2.36
CA LEU A 230 -10.87 23.16 3.09
C LEU A 230 -9.67 22.25 2.84
N GLU A 231 -8.47 22.85 2.80
CA GLU A 231 -7.20 22.10 2.72
C GLU A 231 -7.05 21.17 3.93
N LYS A 232 -6.56 19.96 3.70
CA LYS A 232 -6.35 18.90 4.71
C LYS A 232 -7.63 18.36 5.34
N ASP A 233 -8.80 18.77 4.91
CA ASP A 233 -10.05 18.22 5.40
C ASP A 233 -10.29 16.79 4.89
N ARG A 234 -11.10 16.04 5.65
CA ARG A 234 -11.46 14.65 5.35
C ARG A 234 -12.91 14.58 4.93
N VAL A 235 -13.12 14.49 3.65
CA VAL A 235 -14.44 14.55 3.03
C VAL A 235 -14.84 13.17 2.49
N ASN A 236 -16.13 12.90 2.36
CA ASN A 236 -16.61 11.74 1.65
C ASN A 236 -16.26 11.82 0.18
N ARG A 237 -15.83 10.71 -0.40
CA ARG A 237 -15.51 10.63 -1.83
C ARG A 237 -16.68 11.06 -2.72
N HIS A 238 -17.92 10.76 -2.34
CA HIS A 238 -19.11 11.18 -3.09
C HIS A 238 -19.29 12.70 -3.05
N GLU A 239 -19.18 13.31 -1.89
CA GLU A 239 -19.26 14.75 -1.69
C GLU A 239 -18.21 15.50 -2.51
N LEU A 240 -16.98 15.00 -2.51
CA LEU A 240 -15.91 15.54 -3.36
C LEU A 240 -16.24 15.45 -4.86
N ILE A 241 -16.77 14.31 -5.31
CA ILE A 241 -17.15 14.10 -6.72
C ILE A 241 -18.30 15.05 -7.09
N GLU A 242 -19.28 15.22 -6.23
CA GLU A 242 -20.40 16.14 -6.44
C GLU A 242 -19.92 17.59 -6.52
N GLU A 243 -19.05 18.03 -5.59
CA GLU A 243 -18.46 19.35 -5.64
C GLU A 243 -17.59 19.58 -6.87
N ASN A 244 -16.75 18.64 -7.23
CA ASN A 244 -15.96 18.71 -8.44
C ASN A 244 -16.82 18.73 -9.71
N ASN A 245 -17.94 18.03 -9.73
CA ASN A 245 -18.89 18.10 -10.85
C ASN A 245 -19.64 19.44 -10.88
N ARG A 246 -20.03 19.97 -9.72
CA ARG A 246 -20.63 21.28 -9.60
C ARG A 246 -19.73 22.36 -10.19
N ILE A 247 -18.45 22.36 -9.76
CA ILE A 247 -17.50 23.41 -10.16
C ILE A 247 -17.12 23.36 -11.66
N LYS A 248 -17.30 22.22 -12.35
CA LYS A 248 -17.07 22.11 -13.80
C LYS A 248 -17.90 23.10 -14.62
N ASP A 249 -19.08 23.46 -14.13
CA ASP A 249 -19.98 24.38 -14.78
C ASP A 249 -19.77 25.85 -14.35
N TYR A 250 -18.71 26.11 -13.58
CA TYR A 250 -18.36 27.43 -13.08
C TYR A 250 -17.06 27.94 -13.69
N VAL A 251 -16.90 29.26 -13.63
CA VAL A 251 -15.69 29.98 -14.04
C VAL A 251 -15.31 30.96 -12.93
N VAL A 252 -14.03 31.24 -12.83
CA VAL A 252 -13.48 32.23 -11.88
C VAL A 252 -13.13 33.49 -12.64
N ILE A 253 -13.61 34.63 -12.16
CA ILE A 253 -13.34 35.91 -12.75
C ILE A 253 -11.86 36.28 -12.52
N VAL A 254 -11.13 36.53 -13.61
CA VAL A 254 -9.72 36.98 -13.58
C VAL A 254 -9.60 38.48 -13.73
N ASN A 255 -10.52 39.08 -14.52
CA ASN A 255 -10.60 40.51 -14.69
C ASN A 255 -12.07 40.87 -14.82
N ALA A 256 -12.55 41.71 -13.91
CA ALA A 256 -13.95 42.09 -13.82
C ALA A 256 -14.41 42.96 -15.00
N GLY A 257 -13.51 43.69 -15.67
CA GLY A 257 -13.89 44.67 -16.70
C GLY A 257 -14.81 45.73 -16.11
N ASP A 258 -15.95 45.96 -16.80
CA ASP A 258 -17.01 46.88 -16.35
C ASP A 258 -18.19 46.12 -15.71
N SER A 259 -17.96 44.89 -15.19
CA SER A 259 -18.98 44.07 -14.53
C SER A 259 -19.03 44.34 -13.02
N ASP A 260 -20.17 43.99 -12.39
CA ASP A 260 -20.38 44.09 -10.93
C ASP A 260 -19.70 42.96 -10.13
N TRP A 261 -18.90 42.13 -10.78
CA TRP A 261 -18.18 41.02 -10.14
C TRP A 261 -16.79 41.44 -9.63
N ASP A 262 -16.37 40.83 -8.56
CA ASP A 262 -15.02 40.98 -8.04
C ASP A 262 -14.04 39.96 -8.66
N GLU A 263 -12.74 40.29 -8.70
CA GLU A 263 -11.70 39.36 -9.11
C GLU A 263 -11.62 38.21 -8.12
N GLY A 264 -11.74 36.99 -8.61
CA GLY A 264 -11.77 35.73 -7.80
C GLY A 264 -13.18 35.17 -7.61
N ASP A 265 -14.22 35.86 -8.01
CA ASP A 265 -15.59 35.35 -7.91
C ASP A 265 -15.80 34.10 -8.75
N VAL A 266 -16.53 33.11 -8.18
CA VAL A 266 -16.90 31.87 -8.83
C VAL A 266 -18.31 31.94 -9.37
N VAL A 267 -18.46 32.08 -10.66
CA VAL A 267 -19.76 32.34 -11.34
C VAL A 267 -20.10 31.20 -12.28
N SER A 268 -21.40 30.91 -12.44
CA SER A 268 -21.85 29.90 -13.43
C SER A 268 -21.51 30.32 -14.86
N LYS A 269 -21.05 29.41 -15.69
CA LYS A 269 -20.77 29.62 -17.12
C LYS A 269 -21.96 30.25 -17.85
N LYS A 270 -23.19 29.87 -17.49
CA LYS A 270 -24.41 30.38 -18.10
C LYS A 270 -24.63 31.85 -17.74
N GLU A 271 -24.46 32.23 -16.48
CA GLU A 271 -24.59 33.60 -16.01
C GLU A 271 -23.48 34.49 -16.59
N PHE A 272 -22.23 34.00 -16.57
CA PHE A 272 -21.09 34.66 -17.18
C PHE A 272 -21.31 34.98 -18.66
N ALA A 273 -21.77 33.99 -19.44
CA ALA A 273 -22.02 34.14 -20.87
C ALA A 273 -23.18 35.15 -21.13
N LYS A 274 -24.26 35.07 -20.33
CA LYS A 274 -25.40 35.98 -20.41
C LYS A 274 -24.99 37.41 -20.10
N PHE A 275 -24.27 37.61 -19.02
CA PHE A 275 -23.86 38.94 -18.55
C PHE A 275 -22.84 39.61 -19.49
N ASN A 276 -21.85 38.86 -19.95
CA ASN A 276 -20.89 39.36 -20.94
C ASN A 276 -21.52 39.70 -22.31
N ARG A 277 -22.62 39.04 -22.66
CA ARG A 277 -23.37 39.39 -23.86
C ARG A 277 -24.05 40.76 -23.67
N LEU A 278 -24.67 40.98 -22.53
CA LEU A 278 -25.31 42.29 -22.19
C LEU A 278 -24.27 43.43 -22.15
N LEU A 279 -23.10 43.22 -21.52
CA LEU A 279 -22.03 44.22 -21.48
C LEU A 279 -21.55 44.62 -22.89
N LYS A 280 -21.43 43.60 -23.78
CA LYS A 280 -21.06 43.86 -25.18
C LYS A 280 -22.13 44.65 -25.93
N GLU A 281 -23.41 44.36 -25.71
CA GLU A 281 -24.54 45.12 -26.30
C GLU A 281 -24.58 46.58 -25.79
N GLU A 282 -24.15 46.83 -24.53
CA GLU A 282 -24.00 48.16 -23.95
C GLU A 282 -22.69 48.87 -24.32
N GLY A 283 -21.80 48.23 -25.08
CA GLY A 283 -20.52 48.81 -25.46
C GLY A 283 -19.46 48.87 -24.32
N LYS A 284 -19.67 48.15 -23.25
CA LYS A 284 -18.78 48.04 -22.08
C LYS A 284 -17.75 46.92 -22.26
N ASN A 285 -16.65 46.97 -21.51
CA ASN A 285 -15.62 45.95 -21.51
C ASN A 285 -16.11 44.65 -20.84
N PRO A 286 -16.10 43.51 -21.54
CA PRO A 286 -16.55 42.25 -20.96
C PRO A 286 -15.55 41.71 -19.93
N ALA A 287 -16.06 41.02 -18.91
CA ALA A 287 -15.25 40.33 -17.93
C ALA A 287 -14.49 39.16 -18.57
N LYS A 288 -13.27 38.87 -18.07
CA LYS A 288 -12.46 37.72 -18.42
C LYS A 288 -12.46 36.72 -17.29
N ALA A 289 -12.64 35.43 -17.62
CA ALA A 289 -12.66 34.38 -16.65
C ALA A 289 -11.79 33.16 -17.09
N ARG A 290 -11.33 32.40 -16.13
CA ARG A 290 -10.71 31.10 -16.34
C ARG A 290 -11.64 29.96 -15.91
N PRO A 291 -11.49 28.76 -16.43
CA PRO A 291 -12.21 27.60 -15.90
C PRO A 291 -11.88 27.39 -14.41
N ALA A 292 -12.88 27.06 -13.60
CA ALA A 292 -12.68 26.75 -12.20
C ALA A 292 -11.87 25.44 -12.05
N ARG A 293 -10.94 25.42 -11.10
CA ARG A 293 -10.09 24.27 -10.82
C ARG A 293 -10.78 23.32 -9.85
N PRO A 294 -10.87 22.02 -10.17
CA PRO A 294 -11.39 21.03 -9.25
C PRO A 294 -10.44 20.82 -8.07
N ALA A 295 -10.99 20.37 -6.94
CA ALA A 295 -10.18 19.97 -5.80
C ALA A 295 -9.35 18.72 -6.11
N GLN A 296 -8.08 18.74 -5.67
CA GLN A 296 -7.18 17.60 -5.70
C GLN A 296 -7.20 16.89 -4.34
N PHE A 297 -7.11 15.58 -4.37
CA PHE A 297 -7.24 14.77 -3.16
C PHE A 297 -6.30 13.58 -3.17
N THR A 298 -6.02 13.06 -1.98
CA THR A 298 -5.30 11.80 -1.76
C THR A 298 -6.24 10.79 -1.12
N GLU A 299 -6.25 9.58 -1.65
CA GLU A 299 -7.00 8.46 -1.08
C GLU A 299 -6.49 8.14 0.33
N MET A 300 -7.41 7.78 1.22
CA MET A 300 -7.09 7.44 2.60
C MET A 300 -7.59 6.05 2.96
N LEU A 301 -6.81 5.34 3.75
CA LEU A 301 -7.21 4.11 4.41
C LEU A 301 -7.36 4.39 5.91
N LEU A 302 -8.58 4.28 6.42
CA LEU A 302 -8.89 4.43 7.84
C LEU A 302 -9.13 3.04 8.46
N GLY A 303 -8.64 2.81 9.68
CA GLY A 303 -9.07 1.66 10.46
C GLY A 303 -10.55 1.74 10.82
N ILE A 304 -11.19 0.59 11.08
CA ILE A 304 -12.63 0.51 11.37
C ILE A 304 -13.07 1.43 12.52
N THR A 305 -12.28 1.54 13.57
CA THR A 305 -12.55 2.42 14.71
C THR A 305 -12.61 3.90 14.27
N ARG A 306 -11.60 4.34 13.51
CA ARG A 306 -11.56 5.71 12.99
C ARG A 306 -12.64 5.96 11.94
N ALA A 307 -12.92 5.00 11.08
CA ALA A 307 -13.99 5.10 10.09
C ALA A 307 -15.36 5.25 10.75
N SER A 308 -15.61 4.50 11.84
CA SER A 308 -16.86 4.57 12.60
C SER A 308 -17.05 5.88 13.36
N LEU A 309 -15.96 6.51 13.83
CA LEU A 309 -16.01 7.83 14.49
C LEU A 309 -16.16 8.99 13.49
N ASN A 310 -15.73 8.81 12.24
CA ASN A 310 -15.82 9.81 11.19
C ASN A 310 -17.02 9.61 10.26
N THR A 311 -18.11 9.01 10.74
CA THR A 311 -19.37 8.89 9.99
C THR A 311 -20.09 10.26 9.91
N GLU A 312 -21.01 10.39 8.96
CA GLU A 312 -21.84 11.60 8.82
C GLU A 312 -22.74 11.83 10.02
N SER A 313 -23.30 10.75 10.56
CA SER A 313 -24.15 10.79 11.74
C SER A 313 -23.31 10.88 13.02
N PHE A 314 -23.37 12.01 13.70
CA PHE A 314 -22.70 12.17 15.00
C PHE A 314 -23.39 11.36 16.11
N ILE A 315 -24.69 11.06 16.01
CA ILE A 315 -25.42 10.21 16.94
C ILE A 315 -24.87 8.76 16.86
N SER A 316 -24.70 8.25 15.65
CA SER A 316 -24.09 6.94 15.42
C SER A 316 -22.67 6.87 15.96
N ALA A 317 -21.84 7.87 15.67
CA ALA A 317 -20.46 7.96 16.15
C ALA A 317 -20.39 8.02 17.69
N ALA A 318 -21.19 8.88 18.32
CA ALA A 318 -21.24 9.06 19.77
C ALA A 318 -21.68 7.79 20.51
N SER A 319 -22.54 6.97 19.90
CA SER A 319 -22.98 5.72 20.49
C SER A 319 -21.93 4.59 20.41
N PHE A 320 -20.85 4.79 19.64
CA PHE A 320 -19.79 3.81 19.48
C PHE A 320 -18.66 4.00 20.51
N GLN A 321 -17.99 5.13 20.49
CA GLN A 321 -16.91 5.50 21.40
C GLN A 321 -16.79 7.02 21.53
N GLU A 322 -16.06 7.49 22.56
CA GLU A 322 -15.75 8.91 22.78
C GLU A 322 -16.99 9.82 22.79
N THR A 323 -18.09 9.37 23.40
CA THR A 323 -19.41 10.02 23.39
C THR A 323 -19.34 11.52 23.68
N THR A 324 -18.65 11.90 24.75
CA THR A 324 -18.55 13.32 25.19
C THR A 324 -17.85 14.17 24.13
N ARG A 325 -16.73 13.69 23.59
CA ARG A 325 -15.94 14.41 22.59
C ARG A 325 -16.75 14.60 21.30
N VAL A 326 -17.34 13.51 20.79
CA VAL A 326 -18.11 13.56 19.53
C VAL A 326 -19.30 14.50 19.65
N LEU A 327 -20.04 14.46 20.77
CA LEU A 327 -21.16 15.36 21.00
C LEU A 327 -20.73 16.82 21.17
N THR A 328 -19.61 17.06 21.86
CA THR A 328 -19.04 18.42 22.01
C THR A 328 -18.62 18.98 20.65
N ASP A 329 -17.87 18.20 19.85
CA ASP A 329 -17.41 18.61 18.51
C ASP A 329 -18.61 18.90 17.58
N ALA A 330 -19.66 18.06 17.65
CA ALA A 330 -20.87 18.24 16.87
C ALA A 330 -21.65 19.51 17.29
N ALA A 331 -21.73 19.78 18.61
CA ALA A 331 -22.39 20.95 19.13
C ALA A 331 -21.64 22.25 18.76
N VAL A 332 -20.31 22.27 18.88
CA VAL A 332 -19.48 23.41 18.50
C VAL A 332 -19.58 23.70 16.99
N ALA A 333 -19.60 22.63 16.19
CA ALA A 333 -19.70 22.76 14.72
C ALA A 333 -21.14 22.97 14.23
N GLY A 334 -22.14 22.98 15.10
CA GLY A 334 -23.57 23.13 14.73
C GLY A 334 -24.06 22.06 13.76
N LYS A 335 -23.57 20.81 13.87
CA LYS A 335 -23.91 19.73 12.94
C LYS A 335 -25.36 19.30 13.06
N THR A 336 -25.99 19.01 11.93
CA THR A 336 -27.34 18.44 11.84
C THR A 336 -27.24 16.98 11.44
N ASP A 337 -27.91 16.08 12.18
CA ASP A 337 -28.02 14.66 11.83
C ASP A 337 -29.34 14.41 11.10
N TYR A 338 -29.24 13.89 9.89
CA TYR A 338 -30.42 13.63 9.05
C TYR A 338 -31.07 12.27 9.31
N LEU A 339 -30.57 11.50 10.28
CA LEU A 339 -31.11 10.19 10.68
C LEU A 339 -31.33 9.22 9.50
N ARG A 340 -30.35 9.13 8.61
CA ARG A 340 -30.47 8.31 7.40
C ARG A 340 -30.18 6.81 7.64
N GLY A 341 -29.38 6.50 8.64
CA GLY A 341 -28.97 5.13 8.96
C GLY A 341 -29.91 4.44 9.95
N LEU A 342 -29.69 3.14 10.13
CA LEU A 342 -30.51 2.34 11.04
C LEU A 342 -30.23 2.65 12.51
N LYS A 343 -28.95 2.84 12.85
CA LYS A 343 -28.49 2.99 14.25
C LYS A 343 -29.04 4.25 14.90
N GLU A 344 -28.95 5.38 14.24
CA GLU A 344 -29.49 6.66 14.71
C GLU A 344 -31.00 6.65 14.82
N ASN A 345 -31.72 6.00 13.89
CA ASN A 345 -33.16 5.85 13.97
C ASN A 345 -33.58 4.99 15.15
N VAL A 346 -32.89 3.87 15.41
CA VAL A 346 -33.13 3.02 16.57
C VAL A 346 -32.91 3.78 17.88
N ILE A 347 -31.81 4.55 17.97
CA ILE A 347 -31.49 5.35 19.17
C ILE A 347 -32.57 6.41 19.43
N MET A 348 -33.09 7.04 18.38
CA MET A 348 -34.13 8.04 18.49
C MET A 348 -35.55 7.43 18.68
N GLY A 349 -35.67 6.09 18.72
CA GLY A 349 -36.96 5.41 18.93
C GLY A 349 -37.89 5.42 17.72
N ARG A 350 -37.36 5.67 16.51
CA ARG A 350 -38.16 5.57 15.28
C ARG A 350 -38.29 4.12 14.83
N LEU A 351 -39.48 3.77 14.34
CA LEU A 351 -39.68 2.51 13.61
C LEU A 351 -39.01 2.59 12.26
N ILE A 352 -38.34 1.52 11.87
CA ILE A 352 -37.58 1.40 10.59
C ILE A 352 -38.50 0.77 9.57
#